data_503aac3d81403d46f5aac49ebc094074
#
_entry.id   503aac3d81403d46f5aac49ebc094074
#
_cell.length_a   1.000
_cell.length_b   1.000
_cell.length_c   1.000
_cell.angle_alpha   90.00
_cell.angle_beta   90.00
_cell.angle_gamma   90.00
#
_symmetry.space_group_name_H-M   'P 1'
#
loop_
_entity.id
_entity.type
_entity.pdbx_description
1 polymer ?
#
loop_
_entity_poly.entity_id
_entity_poly.type
_entity_poly.pdbx_seq_one_letter_code
_entity_poly.pdbx_strand_id
1 'polypeptide(L)'
;MRGKSKGARTFLSAWAAGARRKRTGMSALRHSVVVAFVILSSLGLRHSSFAADSFANGTSAFRNGDYTTATKTFSELAAQQPASGAFQNLGLAEWQRGRKGHAVLAWERALWVDPRNEASAENLRFARKVAQLEAPQLAWYEVASTWLPVNAWAWLAGVSLWLAIALIILPPIFRWQRRGWHQALAALGLAVFLVCLPAMFGVNSRARIGFVLEKNTLLRLTPTRDAQTVTLLGAGEPARFERQRGTYLLIRTSFGRGWVGREQFGRVCSE
;
A
#
# COMPACT_ATOMS: atom_id res chain seq x y z
N MET A 1 -80.01 -22.42 -4.63
CA MET A 1 -78.93 -21.56 -4.18
C MET A 1 -77.70 -22.40 -3.81
N ARG A 2 -76.82 -22.68 -4.77
CA ARG A 2 -75.51 -23.36 -4.53
C ARG A 2 -74.53 -22.82 -5.57
N GLY A 3 -73.63 -21.93 -5.17
CA GLY A 3 -72.60 -21.43 -6.10
C GLY A 3 -71.73 -20.31 -5.54
N LYS A 4 -71.04 -20.55 -4.45
CA LYS A 4 -69.99 -19.60 -3.96
C LYS A 4 -68.89 -20.29 -3.13
N SER A 5 -68.26 -21.37 -3.57
CA SER A 5 -67.11 -21.93 -2.81
C SER A 5 -65.92 -22.40 -3.64
N LYS A 6 -65.94 -22.22 -4.96
CA LYS A 6 -64.81 -22.68 -5.80
C LYS A 6 -63.70 -21.61 -6.03
N GLY A 7 -64.00 -20.32 -5.84
CA GLY A 7 -63.02 -19.26 -6.08
C GLY A 7 -61.95 -19.06 -4.97
N ALA A 8 -62.28 -19.36 -3.72
CA ALA A 8 -61.38 -19.13 -2.59
C ALA A 8 -60.26 -20.19 -2.48
N ARG A 9 -60.51 -21.42 -2.94
CA ARG A 9 -59.47 -22.49 -2.88
C ARG A 9 -58.36 -22.32 -3.94
N THR A 10 -58.68 -21.77 -5.11
CA THR A 10 -57.72 -21.51 -6.17
C THR A 10 -56.81 -20.32 -5.85
N PHE A 11 -57.30 -19.32 -5.13
CA PHE A 11 -56.49 -18.15 -4.77
C PHE A 11 -55.46 -18.48 -3.68
N LEU A 12 -55.81 -19.32 -2.69
CA LEU A 12 -54.91 -19.74 -1.63
C LEU A 12 -53.80 -20.68 -2.13
N SER A 13 -54.10 -21.54 -3.11
CA SER A 13 -53.12 -22.45 -3.69
C SER A 13 -52.08 -21.70 -4.55
N ALA A 14 -52.47 -20.67 -5.28
CA ALA A 14 -51.56 -19.81 -6.06
C ALA A 14 -50.65 -18.96 -5.18
N TRP A 15 -51.18 -18.48 -4.03
CA TRP A 15 -50.36 -17.70 -3.07
C TRP A 15 -49.36 -18.58 -2.35
N ALA A 16 -49.70 -19.77 -1.96
CA ALA A 16 -48.80 -20.75 -1.31
C ALA A 16 -47.69 -21.26 -2.26
N ALA A 17 -47.98 -21.40 -3.55
CA ALA A 17 -46.98 -21.75 -4.57
C ALA A 17 -45.96 -20.62 -4.83
N GLY A 18 -46.45 -19.38 -4.86
CA GLY A 18 -45.56 -18.18 -5.01
C GLY A 18 -44.67 -17.96 -3.80
N ALA A 19 -45.16 -18.18 -2.58
CA ALA A 19 -44.38 -18.08 -1.35
C ALA A 19 -43.30 -19.18 -1.23
N ARG A 20 -43.58 -20.38 -1.73
CA ARG A 20 -42.62 -21.49 -1.74
C ARG A 20 -41.49 -21.27 -2.75
N ARG A 21 -41.78 -20.67 -3.93
CA ARG A 21 -40.79 -20.36 -4.96
C ARG A 21 -39.81 -19.25 -4.54
N LYS A 22 -40.27 -18.27 -3.73
CA LYS A 22 -39.35 -17.22 -3.17
C LYS A 22 -38.43 -17.76 -2.08
N ARG A 23 -38.84 -18.75 -1.29
CA ARG A 23 -38.01 -19.36 -0.23
C ARG A 23 -36.87 -20.22 -0.80
N THR A 24 -37.09 -20.96 -1.89
CA THR A 24 -36.05 -21.77 -2.54
C THR A 24 -34.97 -20.90 -3.25
N GLY A 25 -35.33 -19.78 -3.82
CA GLY A 25 -34.35 -18.84 -4.44
C GLY A 25 -33.42 -18.20 -3.42
N MET A 26 -33.94 -17.82 -2.23
CA MET A 26 -33.11 -17.20 -1.19
C MET A 26 -32.18 -18.19 -0.47
N SER A 27 -32.55 -19.47 -0.38
CA SER A 27 -31.65 -20.49 0.18
C SER A 27 -30.50 -20.83 -0.76
N ALA A 28 -30.73 -20.91 -2.07
CA ALA A 28 -29.71 -21.15 -3.08
C ALA A 28 -28.69 -20.00 -3.13
N LEU A 29 -29.16 -18.74 -3.06
CA LEU A 29 -28.28 -17.57 -3.04
C LEU A 29 -27.38 -17.54 -1.80
N ARG A 30 -27.92 -17.90 -0.62
CA ARG A 30 -27.16 -18.00 0.62
C ARG A 30 -26.07 -19.09 0.56
N HIS A 31 -26.36 -20.25 -0.01
CA HIS A 31 -25.38 -21.32 -0.17
C HIS A 31 -24.27 -20.92 -1.15
N SER A 32 -24.61 -20.26 -2.27
CA SER A 32 -23.62 -19.80 -3.24
C SER A 32 -22.67 -18.74 -2.66
N VAL A 33 -23.18 -17.82 -1.84
CA VAL A 33 -22.36 -16.80 -1.17
C VAL A 33 -21.44 -17.42 -0.12
N VAL A 34 -21.94 -18.38 0.67
CA VAL A 34 -21.11 -19.08 1.68
C VAL A 34 -20.04 -19.94 1.01
N VAL A 35 -20.38 -20.65 -0.06
CA VAL A 35 -19.41 -21.46 -0.82
C VAL A 35 -18.34 -20.58 -1.48
N ALA A 36 -18.72 -19.43 -2.06
CA ALA A 36 -17.77 -18.48 -2.62
C ALA A 36 -16.83 -17.89 -1.55
N PHE A 37 -17.36 -17.61 -0.36
CA PHE A 37 -16.56 -17.10 0.77
C PHE A 37 -15.59 -18.17 1.31
N VAL A 38 -16.01 -19.42 1.40
CA VAL A 38 -15.16 -20.54 1.83
C VAL A 38 -14.07 -20.85 0.79
N ILE A 39 -14.37 -20.77 -0.51
CA ILE A 39 -13.37 -20.97 -1.57
C ILE A 39 -12.35 -19.83 -1.58
N LEU A 40 -12.78 -18.56 -1.40
CA LEU A 40 -11.89 -17.41 -1.32
C LEU A 40 -11.00 -17.44 -0.07
N SER A 41 -11.50 -17.92 1.06
CA SER A 41 -10.71 -18.05 2.29
C SER A 41 -9.70 -19.22 2.23
N SER A 42 -10.02 -20.31 1.52
CA SER A 42 -9.10 -21.44 1.37
C SER A 42 -7.93 -21.17 0.41
N LEU A 43 -8.11 -20.28 -0.56
CA LEU A 43 -7.02 -19.83 -1.46
C LEU A 43 -5.97 -18.95 -0.76
N GLY A 44 -6.36 -18.22 0.30
CA GLY A 44 -5.44 -17.37 1.08
C GLY A 44 -4.48 -18.15 2.00
N LEU A 45 -4.83 -19.35 2.41
CA LEU A 45 -4.07 -20.11 3.42
C LEU A 45 -2.81 -20.80 2.87
N ARG A 46 -2.72 -21.04 1.57
CA ARG A 46 -1.53 -21.71 0.97
C ARG A 46 -0.33 -20.77 0.78
N HIS A 47 -0.54 -19.46 0.74
CA HIS A 47 0.56 -18.49 0.58
C HIS A 47 1.28 -18.19 1.90
N SER A 48 0.66 -18.43 3.06
CA SER A 48 1.24 -18.07 4.36
C SER A 48 2.32 -19.05 4.84
N SER A 49 2.27 -20.34 4.50
CA SER A 49 3.28 -21.30 4.94
C SER A 49 4.63 -21.09 4.23
N PHE A 50 4.63 -20.90 2.91
CA PHE A 50 5.86 -20.67 2.15
C PHE A 50 6.57 -19.37 2.58
N ALA A 51 5.82 -18.30 2.83
CA ALA A 51 6.37 -17.04 3.30
C ALA A 51 6.99 -17.16 4.71
N ALA A 52 6.36 -17.95 5.60
CA ALA A 52 6.86 -18.20 6.94
C ALA A 52 8.18 -19.00 6.92
N ASP A 53 8.27 -20.06 6.10
CA ASP A 53 9.47 -20.87 5.94
C ASP A 53 10.63 -20.07 5.34
N SER A 54 10.34 -19.26 4.31
CA SER A 54 11.34 -18.37 3.70
C SER A 54 11.84 -17.31 4.68
N PHE A 55 10.95 -16.73 5.49
CA PHE A 55 11.32 -15.78 6.52
C PHE A 55 12.21 -16.42 7.60
N ALA A 56 11.86 -17.63 8.05
CA ALA A 56 12.66 -18.38 9.03
C ALA A 56 14.06 -18.72 8.48
N ASN A 57 14.14 -19.14 7.21
CA ASN A 57 15.41 -19.43 6.54
C ASN A 57 16.29 -18.17 6.43
N GLY A 58 15.73 -17.03 6.02
CA GLY A 58 16.45 -15.75 5.99
C GLY A 58 16.97 -15.33 7.36
N THR A 59 16.16 -15.52 8.41
CA THR A 59 16.53 -15.21 9.80
C THR A 59 17.63 -16.14 10.30
N SER A 60 17.58 -17.42 9.97
CA SER A 60 18.62 -18.38 10.29
C SER A 60 19.95 -18.04 9.63
N ALA A 61 19.93 -17.74 8.32
CA ALA A 61 21.11 -17.29 7.58
C ALA A 61 21.72 -16.03 8.21
N PHE A 62 20.89 -15.05 8.57
CA PHE A 62 21.34 -13.83 9.26
C PHE A 62 22.02 -14.12 10.59
N ARG A 63 21.44 -14.99 11.43
CA ARG A 63 22.01 -15.39 12.73
C ARG A 63 23.34 -16.12 12.59
N ASN A 64 23.50 -16.89 11.51
CA ASN A 64 24.73 -17.64 11.20
C ASN A 64 25.80 -16.72 10.56
N GLY A 65 25.55 -15.43 10.38
CA GLY A 65 26.48 -14.50 9.75
C GLY A 65 26.51 -14.56 8.21
N ASP A 66 25.70 -15.42 7.59
CA ASP A 66 25.57 -15.47 6.13
C ASP A 66 24.60 -14.38 5.64
N TYR A 67 25.10 -13.15 5.66
CA TYR A 67 24.33 -11.99 5.24
C TYR A 67 24.01 -11.99 3.74
N THR A 68 24.77 -12.73 2.93
CA THR A 68 24.53 -12.84 1.49
C THR A 68 23.28 -13.64 1.21
N THR A 69 23.19 -14.84 1.81
CA THR A 69 21.98 -15.68 1.72
C THR A 69 20.77 -14.97 2.36
N ALA A 70 20.97 -14.35 3.53
CA ALA A 70 19.90 -13.58 4.19
C ALA A 70 19.35 -12.47 3.27
N THR A 71 20.23 -11.67 2.65
CA THR A 71 19.82 -10.60 1.70
C THR A 71 19.03 -11.17 0.52
N LYS A 72 19.52 -12.26 -0.09
CA LYS A 72 18.82 -12.90 -1.22
C LYS A 72 17.43 -13.37 -0.80
N THR A 73 17.33 -14.10 0.30
CA THR A 73 16.05 -14.64 0.79
C THR A 73 15.05 -13.55 1.14
N PHE A 74 15.48 -12.51 1.87
CA PHE A 74 14.57 -11.39 2.20
C PHE A 74 14.21 -10.53 0.98
N SER A 75 15.10 -10.38 -0.01
CA SER A 75 14.78 -9.66 -1.23
C SER A 75 13.75 -10.40 -2.10
N GLU A 76 13.88 -11.72 -2.22
CA GLU A 76 12.92 -12.58 -2.92
C GLU A 76 11.55 -12.56 -2.21
N LEU A 77 11.55 -12.68 -0.88
CA LEU A 77 10.34 -12.59 -0.08
C LEU A 77 9.64 -11.23 -0.24
N ALA A 78 10.40 -10.14 -0.19
CA ALA A 78 9.87 -8.79 -0.35
C ALA A 78 9.34 -8.52 -1.77
N ALA A 79 9.89 -9.19 -2.79
CA ALA A 79 9.41 -9.11 -4.17
C ALA A 79 8.10 -9.88 -4.37
N GLN A 80 7.94 -11.03 -3.71
CA GLN A 80 6.72 -11.83 -3.78
C GLN A 80 5.59 -11.27 -2.90
N GLN A 81 5.93 -10.87 -1.68
CA GLN A 81 5.01 -10.30 -0.71
C GLN A 81 5.66 -9.10 -0.01
N PRO A 82 5.37 -7.88 -0.45
CA PRO A 82 5.87 -6.67 0.19
C PRO A 82 5.38 -6.56 1.65
N ALA A 83 6.15 -7.10 2.58
CA ALA A 83 5.89 -7.04 4.01
C ALA A 83 6.94 -6.18 4.70
N SER A 84 6.51 -5.35 5.66
CA SER A 84 7.39 -4.44 6.40
C SER A 84 8.53 -5.20 7.10
N GLY A 85 8.23 -6.36 7.71
CA GLY A 85 9.26 -7.21 8.36
C GLY A 85 10.29 -7.79 7.40
N ALA A 86 9.92 -8.11 6.14
CA ALA A 86 10.87 -8.59 5.14
C ALA A 86 11.84 -7.47 4.74
N PHE A 87 11.34 -6.26 4.49
CA PHE A 87 12.17 -5.10 4.19
C PHE A 87 13.04 -4.69 5.39
N GLN A 88 12.54 -4.77 6.62
CA GLN A 88 13.30 -4.50 7.84
C GLN A 88 14.52 -5.41 7.93
N ASN A 89 14.34 -6.73 7.79
CA ASN A 89 15.43 -7.70 7.87
C ASN A 89 16.36 -7.62 6.66
N LEU A 90 15.84 -7.31 5.47
CA LEU A 90 16.65 -6.98 4.30
C LEU A 90 17.61 -5.82 4.60
N GLY A 91 17.08 -4.76 5.22
CA GLY A 91 17.90 -3.60 5.60
C GLY A 91 18.98 -3.95 6.60
N LEU A 92 18.69 -4.79 7.60
CA LEU A 92 19.70 -5.28 8.56
C LEU A 92 20.79 -6.10 7.86
N ALA A 93 20.43 -7.01 6.96
CA ALA A 93 21.39 -7.84 6.23
C ALA A 93 22.27 -6.99 5.30
N GLU A 94 21.70 -6.03 4.59
CA GLU A 94 22.46 -5.11 3.73
C GLU A 94 23.39 -4.18 4.53
N TRP A 95 22.97 -3.75 5.71
CA TRP A 95 23.81 -2.95 6.61
C TRP A 95 25.05 -3.74 7.07
N GLN A 96 24.87 -5.01 7.47
CA GLN A 96 25.98 -5.89 7.86
C GLN A 96 26.95 -6.18 6.70
N ARG A 97 26.47 -6.15 5.46
CA ARG A 97 27.31 -6.24 4.25
C ARG A 97 28.01 -4.92 3.90
N GLY A 98 27.81 -3.84 4.66
CA GLY A 98 28.35 -2.53 4.37
C GLY A 98 27.63 -1.76 3.24
N ARG A 99 26.53 -2.28 2.68
CA ARG A 99 25.77 -1.68 1.59
C ARG A 99 24.75 -0.68 2.12
N LYS A 100 25.26 0.46 2.63
CA LYS A 100 24.49 1.45 3.38
C LYS A 100 23.27 2.00 2.59
N GLY A 101 23.44 2.29 1.30
CA GLY A 101 22.34 2.82 0.46
C GLY A 101 21.19 1.83 0.29
N HIS A 102 21.51 0.54 0.11
CA HIS A 102 20.51 -0.53 0.04
C HIS A 102 19.79 -0.72 1.37
N ALA A 103 20.51 -0.66 2.49
CA ALA A 103 19.92 -0.76 3.82
C ALA A 103 18.92 0.38 4.09
N VAL A 104 19.32 1.63 3.80
CA VAL A 104 18.44 2.80 3.94
C VAL A 104 17.18 2.64 3.07
N LEU A 105 17.34 2.25 1.81
CA LEU A 105 16.21 2.02 0.91
C LEU A 105 15.27 0.92 1.44
N ALA A 106 15.81 -0.18 1.97
CA ALA A 106 15.01 -1.27 2.50
C ALA A 106 14.20 -0.81 3.73
N TRP A 107 14.78 -0.08 4.67
CA TRP A 107 14.05 0.45 5.83
C TRP A 107 13.01 1.50 5.44
N GLU A 108 13.27 2.35 4.45
CA GLU A 108 12.28 3.29 3.92
C GLU A 108 11.10 2.56 3.26
N ARG A 109 11.37 1.45 2.56
CA ARG A 109 10.32 0.57 2.02
C ARG A 109 9.52 -0.11 3.13
N ALA A 110 10.18 -0.51 4.23
CA ALA A 110 9.48 -1.05 5.40
C ALA A 110 8.49 -0.03 5.98
N LEU A 111 8.89 1.24 6.11
CA LEU A 111 8.04 2.33 6.59
C LEU A 111 6.98 2.77 5.55
N TRP A 112 7.23 2.55 4.27
CA TRP A 112 6.23 2.76 3.24
C TRP A 112 5.06 1.78 3.37
N VAL A 113 5.37 0.51 3.65
CA VAL A 113 4.37 -0.56 3.85
C VAL A 113 3.67 -0.40 5.20
N ASP A 114 4.43 -0.20 6.27
CA ASP A 114 3.93 0.01 7.62
C ASP A 114 4.62 1.20 8.29
N PRO A 115 3.97 2.37 8.32
CA PRO A 115 4.53 3.56 8.98
C PRO A 115 4.77 3.42 10.48
N ARG A 116 4.19 2.39 11.11
CA ARG A 116 4.33 2.12 12.55
C ARG A 116 5.46 1.16 12.89
N ASN A 117 6.26 0.74 11.91
CA ASN A 117 7.42 -0.12 12.15
C ASN A 117 8.54 0.66 12.87
N GLU A 118 8.47 0.68 14.19
CA GLU A 118 9.42 1.39 15.05
C GLU A 118 10.87 0.93 14.84
N ALA A 119 11.09 -0.39 14.68
CA ALA A 119 12.43 -0.93 14.49
C ALA A 119 13.09 -0.40 13.20
N SER A 120 12.35 -0.29 12.10
CA SER A 120 12.86 0.32 10.86
C SER A 120 13.11 1.82 11.01
N ALA A 121 12.25 2.53 11.76
CA ALA A 121 12.45 3.95 12.05
C ALA A 121 13.69 4.20 12.91
N GLU A 122 13.96 3.33 13.88
CA GLU A 122 15.16 3.40 14.73
C GLU A 122 16.43 3.10 13.95
N ASN A 123 16.42 2.05 13.13
CA ASN A 123 17.53 1.70 12.25
C ASN A 123 17.87 2.85 11.29
N LEU A 124 16.86 3.50 10.72
CA LEU A 124 17.05 4.69 9.87
C LEU A 124 17.64 5.87 10.64
N ARG A 125 17.15 6.15 11.84
CA ARG A 125 17.72 7.20 12.70
C ARG A 125 19.18 6.93 13.02
N PHE A 126 19.51 5.70 13.37
CA PHE A 126 20.88 5.26 13.61
C PHE A 126 21.74 5.41 12.36
N ALA A 127 21.29 4.89 11.22
CA ALA A 127 22.03 4.94 9.95
C ALA A 127 22.31 6.39 9.51
N ARG A 128 21.32 7.27 9.62
CA ARG A 128 21.46 8.70 9.30
C ARG A 128 22.48 9.38 10.20
N LYS A 129 22.45 9.09 11.51
CA LYS A 129 23.41 9.64 12.46
C LYS A 129 24.84 9.18 12.18
N VAL A 130 25.04 7.88 11.96
CA VAL A 130 26.38 7.28 11.74
C VAL A 130 26.96 7.66 10.36
N ALA A 131 26.13 7.70 9.33
CA ALA A 131 26.57 8.02 7.98
C ALA A 131 26.39 9.50 7.61
N GLN A 132 25.94 10.34 8.54
CA GLN A 132 25.68 11.77 8.35
C GLN A 132 24.75 12.06 7.15
N LEU A 133 23.73 11.22 6.97
CA LEU A 133 22.80 11.32 5.86
C LEU A 133 21.64 12.27 6.20
N GLU A 134 21.29 13.10 5.25
CA GLU A 134 20.11 13.95 5.33
C GLU A 134 18.82 13.11 5.25
N ALA A 135 17.80 13.55 5.96
CA ALA A 135 16.46 13.00 5.78
C ALA A 135 15.80 13.66 4.55
N PRO A 136 14.94 12.94 3.81
CA PRO A 136 14.18 13.56 2.74
C PRO A 136 13.31 14.69 3.28
N GLN A 137 13.39 15.87 2.64
CA GLN A 137 12.53 16.99 3.00
C GLN A 137 11.11 16.72 2.53
N LEU A 138 10.19 16.55 3.48
CA LEU A 138 8.80 16.29 3.23
C LEU A 138 7.97 17.56 3.38
N ALA A 139 7.06 17.82 2.43
CA ALA A 139 6.04 18.84 2.58
C ALA A 139 4.98 18.39 3.61
N TRP A 140 4.20 19.33 4.16
CA TRP A 140 3.21 19.03 5.21
C TRP A 140 2.20 17.92 4.81
N TYR A 141 1.74 17.90 3.56
CA TYR A 141 0.83 16.87 3.03
C TYR A 141 1.52 15.50 2.86
N GLU A 142 2.82 15.49 2.63
CA GLU A 142 3.63 14.26 2.60
C GLU A 142 3.81 13.71 4.02
N VAL A 143 4.02 14.59 5.02
CA VAL A 143 4.05 14.19 6.43
C VAL A 143 2.70 13.63 6.86
N ALA A 144 1.59 14.30 6.53
CA ALA A 144 0.26 13.79 6.82
C ALA A 144 0.03 12.39 6.23
N SER A 145 0.56 12.12 5.02
CA SER A 145 0.44 10.82 4.37
C SER A 145 1.17 9.68 5.09
N THR A 146 2.08 9.96 6.05
CA THR A 146 2.80 8.94 6.83
C THR A 146 1.99 8.42 8.04
N TRP A 147 0.88 9.05 8.40
CA TRP A 147 0.12 8.67 9.60
C TRP A 147 -0.61 7.34 9.44
N LEU A 148 -0.96 6.98 8.22
CA LEU A 148 -1.65 5.73 7.90
C LEU A 148 -0.94 5.00 6.74
N PRO A 149 -1.07 3.66 6.66
CA PRO A 149 -0.64 2.90 5.51
C PRO A 149 -1.31 3.39 4.22
N VAL A 150 -0.62 3.26 3.09
CA VAL A 150 -1.09 3.77 1.79
C VAL A 150 -2.51 3.31 1.46
N ASN A 151 -2.80 2.02 1.66
CA ASN A 151 -4.12 1.45 1.39
C ASN A 151 -5.21 2.00 2.33
N ALA A 152 -4.87 2.37 3.57
CA ALA A 152 -5.85 2.90 4.52
C ALA A 152 -6.41 4.26 4.07
N TRP A 153 -5.60 5.11 3.46
CA TRP A 153 -6.07 6.39 2.90
C TRP A 153 -7.09 6.18 1.78
N ALA A 154 -6.84 5.22 0.87
CA ALA A 154 -7.76 4.91 -0.22
C ALA A 154 -9.09 4.35 0.29
N TRP A 155 -9.02 3.43 1.27
CA TRP A 155 -10.23 2.88 1.91
C TRP A 155 -11.01 3.95 2.67
N LEU A 156 -10.34 4.79 3.45
CA LEU A 156 -10.99 5.85 4.22
C LEU A 156 -11.68 6.86 3.30
N ALA A 157 -11.01 7.30 2.24
CA ALA A 157 -11.60 8.18 1.24
C ALA A 157 -12.78 7.53 0.52
N GLY A 158 -12.63 6.28 0.06
CA GLY A 158 -13.68 5.55 -0.65
C GLY A 158 -14.91 5.32 0.23
N VAL A 159 -14.74 4.80 1.43
CA VAL A 159 -15.85 4.53 2.36
C VAL A 159 -16.57 5.83 2.77
N SER A 160 -15.82 6.89 3.10
CA SER A 160 -16.41 8.17 3.51
C SER A 160 -17.22 8.82 2.37
N LEU A 161 -16.72 8.76 1.14
CA LEU A 161 -17.42 9.28 -0.03
C LEU A 161 -18.71 8.49 -0.32
N TRP A 162 -18.62 7.16 -0.37
CA TRP A 162 -19.78 6.31 -0.63
C TRP A 162 -20.84 6.43 0.47
N LEU A 163 -20.42 6.54 1.74
CA LEU A 163 -21.32 6.78 2.85
C LEU A 163 -22.05 8.13 2.72
N ALA A 164 -21.31 9.18 2.38
CA ALA A 164 -21.92 10.50 2.13
C ALA A 164 -22.95 10.45 1.00
N ILE A 165 -22.61 9.84 -0.15
CA ILE A 165 -23.52 9.66 -1.28
C ILE A 165 -24.75 8.84 -0.87
N ALA A 166 -24.58 7.74 -0.17
CA ALA A 166 -25.68 6.90 0.29
C ALA A 166 -26.63 7.66 1.22
N LEU A 167 -26.10 8.43 2.18
CA LEU A 167 -26.90 9.22 3.12
C LEU A 167 -27.64 10.40 2.44
N ILE A 168 -27.22 10.85 1.27
CA ILE A 168 -27.92 11.85 0.47
C ILE A 168 -29.00 11.21 -0.41
N ILE A 169 -28.70 10.07 -1.04
CA ILE A 169 -29.57 9.47 -2.09
C ILE A 169 -30.62 8.51 -1.52
N LEU A 170 -30.27 7.69 -0.51
CA LEU A 170 -31.18 6.67 0.02
C LEU A 170 -32.42 7.22 0.74
N PRO A 171 -32.35 8.27 1.57
CA PRO A 171 -33.53 8.78 2.28
C PRO A 171 -34.70 9.20 1.37
N PRO A 172 -34.48 9.92 0.25
CA PRO A 172 -35.59 10.25 -0.65
C PRO A 172 -36.14 9.03 -1.40
N ILE A 173 -35.31 8.02 -1.75
CA ILE A 173 -35.76 6.80 -2.43
C ILE A 173 -36.67 5.98 -1.53
N PHE A 174 -36.28 5.80 -0.27
CA PHE A 174 -37.02 4.97 0.71
C PHE A 174 -38.08 5.77 1.47
N ARG A 175 -38.32 7.06 1.11
CA ARG A 175 -39.26 7.97 1.80
C ARG A 175 -39.04 8.01 3.32
N TRP A 176 -37.80 7.88 3.76
CA TRP A 176 -37.45 8.04 5.18
C TRP A 176 -37.71 9.48 5.60
N GLN A 177 -38.21 9.65 6.85
CA GLN A 177 -38.33 11.00 7.40
C GLN A 177 -36.94 11.65 7.45
N ARG A 178 -36.82 12.80 6.78
CA ARG A 178 -35.58 13.58 6.77
C ARG A 178 -35.31 14.14 8.18
N ARG A 179 -34.56 13.43 8.97
CA ARG A 179 -34.03 13.93 10.23
C ARG A 179 -32.68 14.58 9.96
N GLY A 180 -32.40 15.75 10.55
CA GLY A 180 -31.17 16.53 10.30
C GLY A 180 -29.86 15.77 10.50
N TRP A 181 -29.87 14.66 11.27
CA TRP A 181 -28.69 13.84 11.49
C TRP A 181 -28.15 13.15 10.22
N HIS A 182 -28.99 12.78 9.23
CA HIS A 182 -28.53 12.20 7.96
C HIS A 182 -27.68 13.21 7.20
N GLN A 183 -28.11 14.47 7.18
CA GLN A 183 -27.38 15.55 6.52
C GLN A 183 -26.06 15.84 7.26
N ALA A 184 -26.07 15.85 8.57
CA ALA A 184 -24.86 16.04 9.40
C ALA A 184 -23.83 14.91 9.14
N LEU A 185 -24.27 13.65 9.09
CA LEU A 185 -23.38 12.54 8.79
C LEU A 185 -22.89 12.55 7.33
N ALA A 186 -23.72 12.95 6.37
CA ALA A 186 -23.30 13.12 4.99
C ALA A 186 -22.24 14.23 4.87
N ALA A 187 -22.46 15.36 5.53
CA ALA A 187 -21.50 16.46 5.58
C ALA A 187 -20.17 16.03 6.25
N LEU A 188 -20.25 15.26 7.33
CA LEU A 188 -19.06 14.70 7.99
C LEU A 188 -18.30 13.74 7.06
N GLY A 189 -19.00 12.83 6.37
CA GLY A 189 -18.38 11.93 5.39
C GLY A 189 -17.68 12.68 4.27
N LEU A 190 -18.31 13.75 3.74
CA LEU A 190 -17.71 14.61 2.73
C LEU A 190 -16.49 15.37 3.29
N ALA A 191 -16.56 15.87 4.52
CA ALA A 191 -15.44 16.55 5.17
C ALA A 191 -14.24 15.60 5.35
N VAL A 192 -14.46 14.35 5.82
CA VAL A 192 -13.42 13.33 5.93
C VAL A 192 -12.81 13.03 4.55
N PHE A 193 -13.63 12.86 3.51
CA PHE A 193 -13.14 12.66 2.15
C PHE A 193 -12.22 13.81 1.71
N LEU A 194 -12.62 15.06 1.91
CA LEU A 194 -11.84 16.24 1.53
C LEU A 194 -10.49 16.31 2.31
N VAL A 195 -10.48 15.91 3.58
CA VAL A 195 -9.24 15.82 4.38
C VAL A 195 -8.30 14.73 3.87
N CYS A 196 -8.84 13.65 3.30
CA CYS A 196 -8.02 12.58 2.71
C CYS A 196 -7.30 13.00 1.42
N LEU A 197 -7.80 13.97 0.67
CA LEU A 197 -7.23 14.37 -0.64
C LEU A 197 -5.77 14.85 -0.54
N PRO A 198 -5.39 15.76 0.36
CA PRO A 198 -3.99 16.15 0.55
C PRO A 198 -3.08 14.98 0.91
N ALA A 199 -3.55 14.06 1.78
CA ALA A 199 -2.78 12.89 2.16
C ALA A 199 -2.57 11.93 0.98
N MET A 200 -3.60 11.70 0.15
CA MET A 200 -3.47 10.89 -1.07
C MET A 200 -2.50 11.52 -2.08
N PHE A 201 -2.54 12.85 -2.23
CA PHE A 201 -1.55 13.57 -3.03
C PHE A 201 -0.15 13.39 -2.45
N GLY A 202 -0.01 13.45 -1.12
CA GLY A 202 1.24 13.21 -0.40
C GLY A 202 1.81 11.81 -0.64
N VAL A 203 0.96 10.77 -0.64
CA VAL A 203 1.36 9.40 -0.99
C VAL A 203 1.95 9.36 -2.40
N ASN A 204 1.28 9.95 -3.40
CA ASN A 204 1.75 9.97 -4.78
C ASN A 204 3.08 10.76 -4.94
N SER A 205 3.23 11.87 -4.21
CA SER A 205 4.46 12.65 -4.20
C SER A 205 5.63 11.88 -3.56
N ARG A 206 5.39 11.21 -2.41
CA ARG A 206 6.39 10.38 -1.73
C ARG A 206 6.80 9.15 -2.54
N ALA A 207 5.93 8.59 -3.38
CA ALA A 207 6.26 7.49 -4.28
C ALA A 207 7.42 7.81 -5.24
N ARG A 208 7.70 9.11 -5.47
CA ARG A 208 8.83 9.59 -6.28
C ARG A 208 10.12 9.73 -5.50
N ILE A 209 10.10 9.55 -4.20
CA ILE A 209 11.32 9.58 -3.37
C ILE A 209 12.08 8.27 -3.57
N GLY A 210 13.38 8.39 -3.67
CA GLY A 210 14.30 7.26 -3.72
C GLY A 210 15.64 7.63 -3.11
N PHE A 211 16.53 6.68 -3.11
CA PHE A 211 17.83 6.77 -2.45
C PHE A 211 18.94 6.32 -3.39
N VAL A 212 20.08 6.96 -3.28
CA VAL A 212 21.30 6.54 -3.97
C VAL A 212 21.81 5.26 -3.33
N LEU A 213 22.06 4.23 -4.13
CA LEU A 213 22.44 2.91 -3.64
C LEU A 213 23.93 2.78 -3.39
N GLU A 214 24.76 3.37 -4.25
CA GLU A 214 26.20 3.22 -4.25
C GLU A 214 26.91 4.52 -3.85
N LYS A 215 28.06 4.37 -3.19
CA LYS A 215 28.93 5.49 -2.87
C LYS A 215 29.59 6.03 -4.15
N ASN A 216 29.82 7.35 -4.19
CA ASN A 216 30.46 8.04 -5.32
C ASN A 216 29.64 7.91 -6.63
N THR A 217 28.32 7.88 -6.53
CA THR A 217 27.45 7.92 -7.71
C THR A 217 27.54 9.26 -8.41
N LEU A 218 27.86 9.23 -9.71
CA LEU A 218 28.02 10.44 -10.53
C LEU A 218 26.66 11.05 -10.90
N LEU A 219 26.40 12.27 -10.45
CA LEU A 219 25.28 13.08 -10.92
C LEU A 219 25.71 13.80 -12.21
N ARG A 220 25.10 13.48 -13.34
CA ARG A 220 25.51 13.94 -14.68
C ARG A 220 24.53 14.96 -15.24
N LEU A 221 25.01 15.90 -16.06
CA LEU A 221 24.17 16.90 -16.73
C LEU A 221 23.28 16.29 -17.82
N THR A 222 23.80 15.30 -18.55
CA THR A 222 23.07 14.64 -19.65
C THR A 222 23.07 13.12 -19.49
N PRO A 223 22.09 12.39 -20.09
CA PRO A 223 21.98 10.94 -19.96
C PRO A 223 22.94 10.19 -20.90
N THR A 224 24.24 10.51 -20.79
CA THR A 224 25.32 9.90 -21.57
C THR A 224 26.48 9.51 -20.67
N ARG A 225 27.31 8.56 -21.12
CA ARG A 225 28.46 8.08 -20.31
C ARG A 225 29.52 9.14 -20.12
N ASP A 226 29.75 9.98 -21.15
CA ASP A 226 30.82 11.02 -21.19
C ASP A 226 30.30 12.39 -20.74
N ALA A 227 29.11 12.43 -20.10
CA ALA A 227 28.53 13.68 -19.63
C ALA A 227 29.36 14.30 -18.50
N GLN A 228 29.42 15.62 -18.49
CA GLN A 228 30.01 16.39 -17.40
C GLN A 228 29.30 16.02 -16.06
N THR A 229 30.10 15.74 -15.04
CA THR A 229 29.65 15.47 -13.69
C THR A 229 29.34 16.77 -12.96
N VAL A 230 28.17 16.85 -12.35
CA VAL A 230 27.77 17.99 -11.51
C VAL A 230 28.36 17.82 -10.11
N THR A 231 28.17 16.63 -9.52
CA THR A 231 28.64 16.28 -8.17
C THR A 231 28.69 14.76 -7.98
N LEU A 232 29.33 14.35 -6.90
CA LEU A 232 29.33 12.97 -6.42
C LEU A 232 28.29 12.82 -5.30
N LEU A 233 27.44 11.81 -5.41
CA LEU A 233 26.44 11.50 -4.42
C LEU A 233 26.90 10.36 -3.50
N GLY A 234 26.58 10.47 -2.22
CA GLY A 234 26.83 9.45 -1.22
C GLY A 234 25.77 8.34 -1.22
N ALA A 235 26.16 7.13 -0.77
CA ALA A 235 25.20 6.04 -0.59
C ALA A 235 24.19 6.39 0.51
N GLY A 236 22.89 6.27 0.21
CA GLY A 236 21.79 6.59 1.12
C GLY A 236 21.29 8.04 1.02
N GLU A 237 21.87 8.87 0.15
CA GLU A 237 21.35 10.22 -0.08
C GLU A 237 19.95 10.18 -0.71
N PRO A 238 18.99 10.97 -0.18
CA PRO A 238 17.66 11.06 -0.72
C PRO A 238 17.60 11.89 -2.00
N ALA A 239 16.79 11.46 -2.96
CA ALA A 239 16.50 12.25 -4.15
C ALA A 239 15.08 11.99 -4.63
N ARG A 240 14.54 12.90 -5.45
CA ARG A 240 13.23 12.77 -6.09
C ARG A 240 13.39 12.37 -7.54
N PHE A 241 12.79 11.27 -7.91
CA PHE A 241 12.68 10.84 -9.29
C PHE A 241 11.75 11.77 -10.08
N GLU A 242 12.19 12.24 -11.25
CA GLU A 242 11.39 13.09 -12.14
C GLU A 242 10.98 12.35 -13.43
N ARG A 243 11.92 11.73 -14.11
CA ARG A 243 11.66 10.96 -15.34
C ARG A 243 12.78 9.98 -15.66
N GLN A 244 12.50 9.04 -16.55
CA GLN A 244 13.47 8.08 -17.06
C GLN A 244 13.74 8.33 -18.56
N ARG A 245 15.00 8.11 -18.97
CA ARG A 245 15.40 8.09 -20.39
C ARG A 245 16.41 6.97 -20.60
N GLY A 246 15.98 5.90 -21.24
CA GLY A 246 16.81 4.69 -21.41
C GLY A 246 17.24 4.09 -20.06
N THR A 247 18.53 3.93 -19.87
CA THR A 247 19.16 3.42 -18.65
C THR A 247 19.45 4.49 -17.60
N TYR A 248 19.07 5.76 -17.84
CA TYR A 248 19.31 6.86 -16.94
C TYR A 248 18.01 7.38 -16.33
N LEU A 249 18.11 7.80 -15.06
CA LEU A 249 17.03 8.44 -14.30
C LEU A 249 17.40 9.89 -14.04
N LEU A 250 16.49 10.82 -14.33
CA LEU A 250 16.61 12.21 -13.92
C LEU A 250 16.11 12.30 -12.48
N ILE A 251 16.98 12.72 -11.59
CA ILE A 251 16.69 12.90 -10.18
C ILE A 251 16.95 14.35 -9.77
N ARG A 252 16.25 14.77 -8.73
CA ARG A 252 16.47 16.06 -8.05
C ARG A 252 16.97 15.77 -6.65
N THR A 253 18.16 16.29 -6.36
CA THR A 253 18.82 16.21 -5.05
C THR A 253 18.89 17.61 -4.39
N SER A 254 19.42 17.69 -3.17
CA SER A 254 19.78 18.98 -2.53
C SER A 254 20.83 19.77 -3.33
N PHE A 255 21.68 19.09 -4.09
CA PHE A 255 22.73 19.71 -4.91
C PHE A 255 22.27 20.15 -6.31
N GLY A 256 21.03 19.83 -6.69
CA GLY A 256 20.48 20.18 -8.00
C GLY A 256 19.86 19.00 -8.74
N ARG A 257 19.66 19.20 -10.05
CA ARG A 257 19.08 18.19 -10.95
C ARG A 257 20.18 17.53 -11.77
N GLY A 258 20.06 16.24 -11.99
CA GLY A 258 20.98 15.52 -12.86
C GLY A 258 20.56 14.08 -13.14
N TRP A 259 21.32 13.44 -13.99
CA TRP A 259 21.08 12.08 -14.44
C TRP A 259 21.99 11.10 -13.71
N VAL A 260 21.40 9.99 -13.24
CA VAL A 260 22.13 8.86 -12.63
C VAL A 260 21.78 7.56 -13.34
N GLY A 261 22.64 6.56 -13.25
CA GLY A 261 22.33 5.23 -13.75
C GLY A 261 21.15 4.59 -13.01
N ARG A 262 20.29 3.85 -13.74
CA ARG A 262 19.12 3.19 -13.13
C ARG A 262 19.50 2.23 -12.00
N GLU A 263 20.63 1.53 -12.12
CA GLU A 263 21.10 0.57 -11.12
C GLU A 263 21.63 1.24 -9.85
N GLN A 264 21.97 2.52 -9.92
CA GLN A 264 22.56 3.29 -8.82
C GLN A 264 21.51 4.02 -7.96
N PHE A 265 20.23 3.96 -8.36
CA PHE A 265 19.15 4.67 -7.68
C PHE A 265 17.94 3.77 -7.47
N GLY A 266 17.52 3.62 -6.22
CA GLY A 266 16.34 2.83 -5.84
C GLY A 266 15.18 3.72 -5.40
N ARG A 267 13.99 3.49 -5.96
CA ARG A 267 12.75 4.15 -5.52
C ARG A 267 12.14 3.41 -4.33
N VAL A 268 11.50 4.15 -3.42
CA VAL A 268 10.78 3.56 -2.29
C VAL A 268 9.59 2.74 -2.80
N CYS A 269 8.79 3.30 -3.72
CA CYS A 269 7.76 2.57 -4.42
C CYS A 269 8.36 1.97 -5.71
N SER A 270 8.54 0.65 -5.75
CA SER A 270 8.86 -0.10 -6.98
C SER A 270 7.57 -0.34 -7.75
N GLU A 271 7.58 0.00 -9.03
CA GLU A 271 6.56 -0.48 -9.98
C GLU A 271 6.67 -1.98 -10.12
#